data_a0a99d946cd4c06a8ce3b44c1aca3287
#
_entry.id   a0a99d946cd4c06a8ce3b44c1aca3287
#
_cell.length_a   1.000
_cell.length_b   1.000
_cell.length_c   1.000
_cell.angle_alpha   90.00
_cell.angle_beta   90.00
_cell.angle_gamma   90.00
#
_symmetry.space_group_name_H-M   'P 1'
#
loop_
_entity.id
_entity.type
_entity.pdbx_description
1 polymer ?
#
loop_
_entity_poly.entity_id
_entity_poly.type
_entity_poly.pdbx_seq_one_letter_code
_entity_poly.pdbx_strand_id
1 'polypeptide(L)'
;MGNIGNQDTIENLISLIDMTQLKNEIKCNPGTKFREEDIDAIKRGDLDVILHVVELYAIGSDKITPNPNLALKMCKLCIDLGSANGYGLLADFYENGIGVEKDYHLSLMTLLEGAKKGSPLCMVRLANRNQRHRISFDGYNIFGVEEECRWLKQAAELNYPLSYIPLGLRYQSGIGVEQNRDEAILWYNRAKEAGIETAMDYIIDIWRTNKD
;
A
#
# COMPACT_ATOMS: atom_id res chain seq x y z
N MET A 1 -26.96 -2.89 17.26
CA MET A 1 -26.66 -4.33 17.12
C MET A 1 -25.42 -4.62 16.27
N GLY A 2 -24.54 -3.64 15.97
CA GLY A 2 -23.39 -3.78 15.08
C GLY A 2 -22.03 -4.07 15.75
N ASN A 3 -21.95 -4.13 17.08
CA ASN A 3 -20.63 -4.16 17.76
C ASN A 3 -20.17 -5.54 18.25
N ILE A 4 -21.08 -6.47 18.49
CA ILE A 4 -20.71 -7.77 19.08
C ILE A 4 -20.02 -8.67 18.04
N GLY A 5 -20.54 -8.73 16.82
CA GLY A 5 -19.96 -9.56 15.76
C GLY A 5 -18.55 -9.12 15.32
N ASN A 6 -18.24 -7.83 15.39
CA ASN A 6 -16.90 -7.32 15.07
C ASN A 6 -15.87 -7.64 16.15
N GLN A 7 -16.26 -7.62 17.42
CA GLN A 7 -15.36 -7.92 18.53
C GLN A 7 -14.92 -9.39 18.52
N ASP A 8 -15.86 -10.30 18.36
CA ASP A 8 -15.57 -11.74 18.25
C ASP A 8 -14.67 -12.05 17.06
N THR A 9 -14.83 -11.32 15.94
CA THR A 9 -13.99 -11.47 14.75
C THR A 9 -12.59 -10.94 14.97
N ILE A 10 -12.42 -9.80 15.68
CA ILE A 10 -11.12 -9.26 16.05
C ILE A 10 -10.39 -10.22 17.00
N GLU A 11 -11.06 -10.73 18.02
CA GLU A 11 -10.49 -11.71 18.94
C GLU A 11 -10.06 -13.00 18.24
N ASN A 12 -10.87 -13.48 17.29
CA ASN A 12 -10.50 -14.61 16.44
C ASN A 12 -9.26 -14.29 15.58
N LEU A 13 -9.18 -13.10 14.96
CA LEU A 13 -8.03 -12.68 14.18
C LEU A 13 -6.76 -12.66 15.05
N ILE A 14 -6.82 -12.05 16.23
CA ILE A 14 -5.70 -11.97 17.18
C ILE A 14 -5.26 -13.36 17.65
N SER A 15 -6.20 -14.28 17.86
CA SER A 15 -5.91 -15.66 18.29
C SER A 15 -5.10 -16.46 17.25
N LEU A 16 -5.07 -16.04 16.01
CA LEU A 16 -4.26 -16.65 14.94
C LEU A 16 -2.77 -16.24 15.03
N ILE A 17 -2.45 -15.22 15.80
CA ILE A 17 -1.09 -14.68 15.91
C ILE A 17 -0.32 -15.40 17.03
N ASP A 18 0.80 -16.02 16.68
CA ASP A 18 1.72 -16.55 17.69
C ASP A 18 2.52 -15.40 18.34
N MET A 19 1.99 -14.88 19.42
CA MET A 19 2.60 -13.78 20.18
C MET A 19 3.99 -14.12 20.71
N THR A 20 4.31 -15.40 20.92
CA THR A 20 5.64 -15.82 21.38
C THR A 20 6.67 -15.69 20.27
N GLN A 21 6.32 -16.15 19.07
CA GLN A 21 7.19 -15.98 17.90
C GLN A 21 7.39 -14.51 17.58
N LEU A 22 6.33 -13.70 17.59
CA LEU A 22 6.41 -12.27 17.30
C LEU A 22 7.31 -11.51 18.31
N LYS A 23 7.19 -11.79 19.61
CA LYS A 23 8.08 -11.23 20.63
C LYS A 23 9.54 -11.63 20.43
N ASN A 24 9.80 -12.87 20.01
CA ASN A 24 11.14 -13.34 19.71
C ASN A 24 11.71 -12.64 18.48
N GLU A 25 10.89 -12.37 17.45
CA GLU A 25 11.27 -11.59 16.26
C GLU A 25 11.72 -10.17 16.68
N ILE A 26 10.90 -9.46 17.45
CA ILE A 26 11.22 -8.12 17.95
C ILE A 26 12.54 -8.11 18.73
N LYS A 27 12.74 -9.08 19.62
CA LYS A 27 13.93 -9.16 20.49
C LYS A 27 15.21 -9.51 19.73
N CYS A 28 15.13 -10.38 18.71
CA CYS A 28 16.30 -10.96 18.06
C CYS A 28 16.63 -10.31 16.70
N ASN A 29 15.74 -9.51 16.14
CA ASN A 29 15.93 -8.84 14.85
C ASN A 29 15.83 -7.33 14.99
N PRO A 30 16.96 -6.61 15.28
CA PRO A 30 16.98 -5.16 15.42
C PRO A 30 16.52 -4.40 14.15
N GLY A 31 16.53 -5.06 13.00
CA GLY A 31 16.08 -4.52 11.71
C GLY A 31 14.58 -4.75 11.45
N THR A 32 13.86 -5.44 12.35
CA THR A 32 12.41 -5.63 12.17
C THR A 32 11.68 -4.29 12.23
N LYS A 33 10.59 -4.20 11.46
CA LYS A 33 9.66 -3.04 11.53
C LYS A 33 8.83 -3.02 12.82
N PHE A 34 8.82 -4.14 13.56
CA PHE A 34 8.01 -4.30 14.77
C PHE A 34 8.73 -3.81 16.01
N ARG A 35 7.95 -3.21 16.91
CA ARG A 35 8.37 -2.72 18.23
C ARG A 35 7.51 -3.35 19.33
N GLU A 36 7.95 -3.22 20.58
CA GLU A 36 7.16 -3.71 21.72
C GLU A 36 5.77 -3.06 21.81
N GLU A 37 5.65 -1.78 21.44
CA GLU A 37 4.38 -1.04 21.38
C GLU A 37 3.36 -1.64 20.40
N ASP A 38 3.83 -2.31 19.32
CA ASP A 38 2.97 -2.94 18.33
C ASP A 38 2.24 -4.17 18.91
N ILE A 39 2.83 -4.83 19.91
CA ILE A 39 2.15 -5.93 20.61
C ILE A 39 0.85 -5.46 21.28
N ASP A 40 0.86 -4.27 21.87
CA ASP A 40 -0.33 -3.73 22.49
C ASP A 40 -1.33 -3.16 21.45
N ALA A 41 -0.83 -2.64 20.33
CA ALA A 41 -1.67 -2.26 19.19
C ALA A 41 -2.40 -3.50 18.60
N ILE A 42 -1.69 -4.62 18.43
CA ILE A 42 -2.30 -5.89 17.96
C ILE A 42 -3.40 -6.35 18.92
N LYS A 43 -3.14 -6.33 20.24
CA LYS A 43 -4.13 -6.71 21.25
C LYS A 43 -5.38 -5.82 21.25
N ARG A 44 -5.23 -4.55 20.84
CA ARG A 44 -6.36 -3.63 20.65
C ARG A 44 -7.08 -3.80 19.32
N GLY A 45 -6.58 -4.67 18.43
CA GLY A 45 -7.16 -4.93 17.11
C GLY A 45 -6.80 -3.88 16.07
N ASP A 46 -5.63 -3.25 16.17
CA ASP A 46 -5.13 -2.32 15.17
C ASP A 46 -4.84 -3.09 13.87
N LEU A 47 -5.71 -2.90 12.87
CA LEU A 47 -5.68 -3.68 11.64
C LEU A 47 -4.46 -3.36 10.78
N ASP A 48 -3.93 -2.13 10.81
CA ASP A 48 -2.75 -1.77 10.04
C ASP A 48 -1.50 -2.44 10.61
N VAL A 49 -1.38 -2.52 11.93
CA VAL A 49 -0.30 -3.26 12.59
C VAL A 49 -0.45 -4.77 12.34
N ILE A 50 -1.68 -5.29 12.39
CA ILE A 50 -1.94 -6.72 12.11
C ILE A 50 -1.59 -7.06 10.64
N LEU A 51 -1.81 -6.17 9.68
CA LEU A 51 -1.39 -6.39 8.29
C LEU A 51 0.12 -6.56 8.14
N HIS A 52 0.94 -5.87 8.94
CA HIS A 52 2.38 -6.12 8.96
C HIS A 52 2.72 -7.54 9.48
N VAL A 53 1.96 -8.04 10.46
CA VAL A 53 2.11 -9.44 10.92
C VAL A 53 1.71 -10.41 9.81
N VAL A 54 0.67 -10.09 9.06
CA VAL A 54 0.25 -10.89 7.89
C VAL A 54 1.37 -10.96 6.84
N GLU A 55 2.06 -9.85 6.57
CA GLU A 55 3.23 -9.83 5.69
C GLU A 55 4.34 -10.77 6.20
N LEU A 56 4.63 -10.76 7.50
CA LEU A 56 5.62 -11.67 8.09
C LEU A 56 5.22 -13.14 7.93
N TYR A 57 3.95 -13.48 8.12
CA TYR A 57 3.49 -14.86 7.87
C TYR A 57 3.49 -15.23 6.39
N ALA A 58 3.37 -14.24 5.49
CA ALA A 58 3.40 -14.48 4.06
C ALA A 58 4.80 -14.86 3.56
N ILE A 59 5.84 -14.14 4.00
CA ILE A 59 7.22 -14.28 3.50
C ILE A 59 8.16 -14.94 4.50
N GLY A 60 7.83 -14.92 5.80
CA GLY A 60 8.67 -15.41 6.88
C GLY A 60 9.76 -14.42 7.30
N SER A 61 10.49 -14.82 8.32
CA SER A 61 11.70 -14.17 8.84
C SER A 61 12.60 -15.21 9.51
N ASP A 62 13.70 -14.78 10.12
CA ASP A 62 14.59 -15.69 10.88
C ASP A 62 13.88 -16.42 12.02
N LYS A 63 12.80 -15.85 12.57
CA LYS A 63 12.07 -16.39 13.73
C LYS A 63 10.62 -16.79 13.43
N ILE A 64 10.11 -16.40 12.27
CA ILE A 64 8.74 -16.68 11.86
C ILE A 64 8.77 -17.56 10.61
N THR A 65 8.28 -18.79 10.76
CA THR A 65 8.14 -19.71 9.62
C THR A 65 7.03 -19.20 8.70
N PRO A 66 7.27 -19.12 7.38
CA PRO A 66 6.24 -18.72 6.42
C PRO A 66 5.01 -19.61 6.51
N ASN A 67 3.84 -19.01 6.54
CA ASN A 67 2.56 -19.69 6.44
C ASN A 67 1.61 -18.88 5.53
N PRO A 68 1.77 -19.00 4.19
CA PRO A 68 0.99 -18.23 3.24
C PRO A 68 -0.53 -18.43 3.33
N ASN A 69 -0.97 -19.64 3.68
CA ASN A 69 -2.40 -19.93 3.85
C ASN A 69 -2.99 -19.21 5.07
N LEU A 70 -2.25 -19.16 6.18
CA LEU A 70 -2.64 -18.41 7.36
C LEU A 70 -2.64 -16.91 7.07
N ALA A 71 -1.60 -16.41 6.40
CA ALA A 71 -1.49 -15.02 5.98
C ALA A 71 -2.70 -14.59 5.13
N LEU A 72 -3.06 -15.41 4.14
CA LEU A 72 -4.24 -15.15 3.30
C LEU A 72 -5.54 -15.09 4.11
N LYS A 73 -5.72 -16.04 5.04
CA LYS A 73 -6.89 -16.06 5.93
C LYS A 73 -6.97 -14.80 6.78
N MET A 74 -5.87 -14.41 7.41
CA MET A 74 -5.79 -13.21 8.25
C MET A 74 -6.01 -11.94 7.43
N CYS A 75 -5.44 -11.84 6.23
CA CYS A 75 -5.65 -10.72 5.32
C CYS A 75 -7.14 -10.52 4.98
N LYS A 76 -7.84 -11.60 4.64
CA LYS A 76 -9.29 -11.57 4.37
C LYS A 76 -10.09 -11.13 5.58
N LEU A 77 -9.76 -11.61 6.78
CA LEU A 77 -10.40 -11.17 8.02
C LEU A 77 -10.17 -9.68 8.30
N CYS A 78 -8.97 -9.13 8.02
CA CYS A 78 -8.73 -7.69 8.12
C CYS A 78 -9.62 -6.89 7.16
N ILE A 79 -9.82 -7.38 5.94
CA ILE A 79 -10.73 -6.76 4.96
C ILE A 79 -12.18 -6.80 5.46
N ASP A 80 -12.63 -7.93 5.96
CA ASP A 80 -14.00 -8.11 6.50
C ASP A 80 -14.25 -7.19 7.70
N LEU A 81 -13.20 -6.89 8.48
CA LEU A 81 -13.21 -5.93 9.58
C LEU A 81 -13.12 -4.47 9.13
N GLY A 82 -13.01 -4.20 7.82
CA GLY A 82 -13.04 -2.87 7.22
C GLY A 82 -11.68 -2.27 6.87
N SER A 83 -10.59 -3.05 6.93
CA SER A 83 -9.28 -2.55 6.48
C SER A 83 -9.25 -2.35 4.97
N ALA A 84 -9.24 -1.09 4.52
CA ALA A 84 -9.05 -0.77 3.11
C ALA A 84 -7.63 -1.11 2.62
N ASN A 85 -6.62 -1.05 3.50
CA ASN A 85 -5.23 -1.40 3.17
C ASN A 85 -5.04 -2.92 2.97
N GLY A 86 -5.89 -3.74 3.57
CA GLY A 86 -5.91 -5.19 3.37
C GLY A 86 -6.07 -5.60 1.90
N TYR A 87 -6.81 -4.82 1.11
CA TYR A 87 -6.94 -5.05 -0.33
C TYR A 87 -5.60 -4.92 -1.06
N GLY A 88 -4.72 -3.99 -0.64
CA GLY A 88 -3.39 -3.85 -1.20
C GLY A 88 -2.55 -5.12 -1.00
N LEU A 89 -2.57 -5.66 0.21
CA LEU A 89 -1.85 -6.90 0.54
C LEU A 89 -2.47 -8.13 -0.15
N LEU A 90 -3.79 -8.23 -0.22
CA LEU A 90 -4.46 -9.29 -0.95
C LEU A 90 -4.13 -9.26 -2.44
N ALA A 91 -4.00 -8.07 -3.03
CA ALA A 91 -3.57 -7.92 -4.41
C ALA A 91 -2.14 -8.43 -4.64
N ASP A 92 -1.22 -8.20 -3.68
CA ASP A 92 0.14 -8.78 -3.74
C ASP A 92 0.10 -10.31 -3.65
N PHE A 93 -0.81 -10.88 -2.88
CA PHE A 93 -0.97 -12.34 -2.79
C PHE A 93 -1.40 -12.93 -4.13
N TYR A 94 -2.36 -12.32 -4.81
CA TYR A 94 -2.74 -12.73 -6.17
C TYR A 94 -1.62 -12.52 -7.19
N GLU A 95 -0.89 -11.41 -7.11
CA GLU A 95 0.19 -11.11 -8.06
C GLU A 95 1.36 -12.10 -7.95
N ASN A 96 1.69 -12.50 -6.72
CA ASN A 96 2.86 -13.34 -6.43
C ASN A 96 2.51 -14.81 -6.21
N GLY A 97 1.22 -15.17 -6.11
CA GLY A 97 0.79 -16.53 -5.83
C GLY A 97 1.04 -16.95 -4.37
N ILE A 98 0.86 -16.01 -3.40
CA ILE A 98 1.09 -16.27 -1.98
C ILE A 98 -0.18 -16.88 -1.36
N GLY A 99 -0.15 -18.18 -1.13
CA GLY A 99 -1.31 -18.91 -0.58
C GLY A 99 -2.51 -19.04 -1.53
N VAL A 100 -2.38 -18.57 -2.76
CA VAL A 100 -3.37 -18.63 -3.84
C VAL A 100 -2.67 -18.84 -5.17
N GLU A 101 -3.41 -19.25 -6.20
CA GLU A 101 -2.92 -19.25 -7.57
C GLU A 101 -2.65 -17.81 -8.04
N LYS A 102 -1.57 -17.66 -8.80
CA LYS A 102 -1.15 -16.37 -9.33
C LYS A 102 -2.16 -15.86 -10.37
N ASP A 103 -2.73 -14.68 -10.13
CA ASP A 103 -3.72 -14.07 -10.99
C ASP A 103 -3.55 -12.54 -11.02
N TYR A 104 -2.95 -12.04 -12.10
CA TYR A 104 -2.72 -10.59 -12.27
C TYR A 104 -4.02 -9.79 -12.46
N HIS A 105 -5.02 -10.38 -13.13
CA HIS A 105 -6.30 -9.72 -13.33
C HIS A 105 -7.03 -9.54 -12.00
N LEU A 106 -7.09 -10.60 -11.19
CA LEU A 106 -7.70 -10.56 -9.86
C LEU A 106 -6.94 -9.61 -8.93
N SER A 107 -5.60 -9.57 -9.01
CA SER A 107 -4.79 -8.57 -8.29
C SER A 107 -5.20 -7.14 -8.64
N LEU A 108 -5.37 -6.82 -9.92
CA LEU A 108 -5.76 -5.48 -10.36
C LEU A 108 -7.17 -5.11 -9.92
N MET A 109 -8.13 -6.04 -10.05
CA MET A 109 -9.50 -5.84 -9.58
C MET A 109 -9.56 -5.64 -8.06
N THR A 110 -8.71 -6.36 -7.32
CA THR A 110 -8.58 -6.21 -5.85
C THR A 110 -8.04 -4.83 -5.49
N LEU A 111 -7.02 -4.31 -6.19
CA LEU A 111 -6.54 -2.95 -5.98
C LEU A 111 -7.62 -1.90 -6.26
N LEU A 112 -8.39 -2.10 -7.34
CA LEU A 112 -9.48 -1.19 -7.68
C LEU A 112 -10.54 -1.13 -6.58
N GLU A 113 -10.89 -2.28 -6.03
CA GLU A 113 -11.84 -2.35 -4.90
C GLU A 113 -11.28 -1.62 -3.67
N GLY A 114 -10.02 -1.86 -3.31
CA GLY A 114 -9.35 -1.15 -2.22
C GLY A 114 -9.30 0.37 -2.42
N ALA A 115 -9.02 0.83 -3.63
CA ALA A 115 -9.03 2.26 -3.96
C ALA A 115 -10.42 2.87 -3.80
N LYS A 116 -11.48 2.19 -4.26
CA LYS A 116 -12.88 2.59 -4.05
C LYS A 116 -13.28 2.60 -2.57
N LYS A 117 -12.67 1.76 -1.74
CA LYS A 117 -12.83 1.75 -0.28
C LYS A 117 -12.00 2.83 0.43
N GLY A 118 -11.26 3.64 -0.32
CA GLY A 118 -10.50 4.78 0.22
C GLY A 118 -9.05 4.46 0.60
N SER A 119 -8.48 3.31 0.21
CA SER A 119 -7.08 3.01 0.46
C SER A 119 -6.15 3.85 -0.41
N PRO A 120 -5.37 4.79 0.13
CA PRO A 120 -4.41 5.56 -0.65
C PRO A 120 -3.27 4.68 -1.18
N LEU A 121 -2.92 3.62 -0.47
CA LEU A 121 -1.96 2.61 -0.93
C LEU A 121 -2.43 1.96 -2.25
N CYS A 122 -3.70 1.53 -2.31
CA CYS A 122 -4.26 0.92 -3.52
C CYS A 122 -4.35 1.93 -4.67
N MET A 123 -4.69 3.19 -4.39
CA MET A 123 -4.75 4.27 -5.40
C MET A 123 -3.38 4.49 -6.06
N VAL A 124 -2.31 4.62 -5.26
CA VAL A 124 -0.94 4.79 -5.78
C VAL A 124 -0.47 3.55 -6.53
N ARG A 125 -0.77 2.36 -6.03
CA ARG A 125 -0.40 1.11 -6.70
C ARG A 125 -1.10 0.95 -8.05
N LEU A 126 -2.37 1.32 -8.17
CA LEU A 126 -3.10 1.35 -9.44
C LEU A 126 -2.44 2.28 -10.44
N ALA A 127 -2.17 3.53 -10.04
CA ALA A 127 -1.55 4.53 -10.90
C ALA A 127 -0.14 4.11 -11.38
N ASN A 128 0.66 3.47 -10.52
CA ASN A 128 2.02 3.03 -10.85
C ASN A 128 2.05 1.76 -11.71
N ARG A 129 1.07 0.86 -11.58
CA ARG A 129 1.02 -0.39 -12.36
C ARG A 129 0.75 -0.14 -13.81
N ASN A 130 -0.14 0.80 -14.13
CA ASN A 130 -0.48 1.11 -15.51
C ASN A 130 0.73 1.69 -16.29
N GLN A 131 1.69 2.33 -15.59
CA GLN A 131 2.95 2.79 -16.20
C GLN A 131 3.88 1.63 -16.60
N ARG A 132 3.91 0.55 -15.83
CA ARG A 132 4.79 -0.60 -16.06
C ARG A 132 4.23 -1.59 -17.07
N HIS A 133 2.91 -1.68 -17.18
CA HIS A 133 2.19 -2.63 -18.04
C HIS A 133 1.35 -1.94 -19.12
N ARG A 134 1.92 -0.93 -19.79
CA ARG A 134 1.38 -0.44 -21.07
C ARG A 134 1.35 -1.50 -22.17
N ILE A 135 1.79 -2.71 -21.84
CA ILE A 135 1.67 -3.88 -22.69
C ILE A 135 0.32 -4.51 -22.36
N SER A 136 -0.64 -4.24 -23.21
CA SER A 136 -1.88 -4.94 -23.48
C SER A 136 -1.96 -6.33 -22.79
N PHE A 137 -2.61 -6.39 -21.64
CA PHE A 137 -3.26 -7.61 -21.24
C PHE A 137 -4.64 -7.57 -21.90
N ASP A 138 -4.85 -8.38 -22.93
CA ASP A 138 -6.11 -8.55 -23.69
C ASP A 138 -6.78 -7.28 -24.23
N GLY A 139 -6.02 -6.22 -24.55
CA GLY A 139 -6.58 -5.02 -25.15
C GLY A 139 -7.34 -4.10 -24.19
N TYR A 140 -7.40 -4.39 -22.92
CA TYR A 140 -8.03 -3.54 -21.90
C TYR A 140 -7.00 -2.62 -21.25
N ASN A 141 -6.93 -1.40 -21.74
CA ASN A 141 -6.44 -0.27 -20.96
C ASN A 141 -7.55 0.05 -19.93
N ILE A 142 -7.45 -0.50 -18.72
CA ILE A 142 -8.55 -0.42 -17.75
C ILE A 142 -8.77 1.02 -17.30
N PHE A 143 -7.73 1.87 -17.37
CA PHE A 143 -7.79 3.28 -17.02
C PHE A 143 -6.94 4.12 -17.98
N GLY A 144 -7.47 5.27 -18.42
CA GLY A 144 -6.68 6.32 -19.08
C GLY A 144 -5.71 6.98 -18.10
N VAL A 145 -4.71 7.67 -18.65
CA VAL A 145 -3.72 8.41 -17.83
C VAL A 145 -4.36 9.48 -16.93
N GLU A 146 -5.52 10.00 -17.33
CA GLU A 146 -6.32 10.95 -16.55
C GLU A 146 -6.90 10.30 -15.29
N GLU A 147 -7.34 9.04 -15.38
CA GLU A 147 -7.83 8.28 -14.24
C GLU A 147 -6.71 7.98 -13.24
N GLU A 148 -5.53 7.60 -13.74
CA GLU A 148 -4.34 7.42 -12.90
C GLU A 148 -4.00 8.68 -12.10
N CYS A 149 -4.05 9.84 -12.78
CA CYS A 149 -3.82 11.13 -12.11
C CYS A 149 -4.89 11.43 -11.06
N ARG A 150 -6.16 11.06 -11.31
CA ARG A 150 -7.23 11.19 -10.31
C ARG A 150 -6.95 10.38 -9.06
N TRP A 151 -6.53 9.12 -9.22
CA TRP A 151 -6.14 8.28 -8.07
C TRP A 151 -4.96 8.85 -7.30
N LEU A 152 -3.91 9.36 -7.99
CA LEU A 152 -2.78 10.01 -7.34
C LEU A 152 -3.19 11.27 -6.56
N LYS A 153 -4.08 12.11 -7.14
CA LYS A 153 -4.61 13.29 -6.45
C LYS A 153 -5.37 12.90 -5.20
N GLN A 154 -6.28 11.94 -5.28
CA GLN A 154 -7.04 11.48 -4.12
C GLN A 154 -6.14 10.94 -3.02
N ALA A 155 -5.11 10.15 -3.36
CA ALA A 155 -4.13 9.67 -2.38
C ALA A 155 -3.35 10.82 -1.74
N ALA A 156 -3.00 11.86 -2.53
CA ALA A 156 -2.30 13.04 -2.04
C ALA A 156 -3.16 13.90 -1.12
N GLU A 157 -4.45 14.03 -1.41
CA GLU A 157 -5.45 14.71 -0.57
C GLU A 157 -5.64 14.00 0.77
N LEU A 158 -5.48 12.67 0.80
CA LEU A 158 -5.43 11.86 2.01
C LEU A 158 -4.07 11.92 2.74
N ASN A 159 -3.19 12.83 2.34
CA ASN A 159 -1.83 13.01 2.88
C ASN A 159 -0.97 11.74 2.82
N TYR A 160 -1.09 10.94 1.77
CA TYR A 160 -0.28 9.76 1.57
C TYR A 160 1.02 10.09 0.84
N PRO A 161 2.19 10.09 1.53
CA PRO A 161 3.44 10.66 0.99
C PRO A 161 3.93 10.00 -0.29
N LEU A 162 3.69 8.70 -0.47
CA LEU A 162 4.12 7.96 -1.66
C LEU A 162 3.39 8.38 -2.95
N SER A 163 2.35 9.21 -2.86
CA SER A 163 1.66 9.81 -4.01
C SER A 163 2.31 11.10 -4.51
N TYR A 164 3.10 11.80 -3.69
CA TYR A 164 3.56 13.16 -3.98
C TYR A 164 4.53 13.22 -5.15
N ILE A 165 5.57 12.37 -5.17
CA ILE A 165 6.53 12.33 -6.28
C ILE A 165 5.83 11.90 -7.59
N PRO A 166 5.06 10.79 -7.64
CA PRO A 166 4.33 10.42 -8.85
C PRO A 166 3.42 11.52 -9.38
N LEU A 167 2.71 12.24 -8.50
CA LEU A 167 1.82 13.33 -8.89
C LEU A 167 2.60 14.54 -9.41
N GLY A 168 3.71 14.90 -8.77
CA GLY A 168 4.62 15.94 -9.24
C GLY A 168 5.16 15.66 -10.63
N LEU A 169 5.55 14.41 -10.91
CA LEU A 169 6.00 13.97 -12.24
C LEU A 169 4.90 14.10 -13.30
N ARG A 170 3.64 13.86 -12.95
CA ARG A 170 2.50 14.06 -13.87
C ARG A 170 2.33 15.53 -14.25
N TYR A 171 2.39 16.43 -13.27
CA TYR A 171 2.34 17.88 -13.52
C TYR A 171 3.56 18.38 -14.28
N GLN A 172 4.75 17.85 -14.00
CA GLN A 172 5.99 18.22 -14.72
C GLN A 172 5.93 17.82 -16.20
N SER A 173 5.37 16.65 -16.51
CA SER A 173 5.33 16.09 -17.87
C SER A 173 4.06 16.42 -18.65
N GLY A 174 2.97 16.85 -17.99
CA GLY A 174 1.67 17.03 -18.62
C GLY A 174 0.97 15.73 -18.99
N ILE A 175 1.33 14.60 -18.35
CA ILE A 175 0.74 13.30 -18.65
C ILE A 175 -0.50 13.06 -17.78
N GLY A 176 -1.69 13.12 -18.40
CA GLY A 176 -3.00 12.94 -17.73
C GLY A 176 -3.47 14.15 -16.92
N VAL A 177 -2.71 15.23 -16.91
CA VAL A 177 -3.04 16.55 -16.36
C VAL A 177 -2.41 17.62 -17.24
N GLU A 178 -2.90 18.85 -17.17
CA GLU A 178 -2.22 19.99 -17.79
C GLU A 178 -0.84 20.18 -17.15
N GLN A 179 0.17 20.39 -18.01
CA GLN A 179 1.53 20.64 -17.52
C GLN A 179 1.57 21.89 -16.67
N ASN A 180 2.06 21.76 -15.44
CA ASN A 180 2.17 22.86 -14.50
C ASN A 180 3.39 22.67 -13.58
N ARG A 181 4.41 23.48 -13.81
CA ARG A 181 5.67 23.40 -13.07
C ARG A 181 5.53 23.83 -11.60
N ASP A 182 4.69 24.81 -11.33
CA ASP A 182 4.49 25.29 -9.97
C ASP A 182 3.79 24.24 -9.12
N GLU A 183 2.80 23.56 -9.70
CA GLU A 183 2.16 22.40 -9.07
C GLU A 183 3.17 21.26 -8.84
N ALA A 184 4.02 20.95 -9.82
CA ALA A 184 5.04 19.93 -9.64
C ALA A 184 5.97 20.25 -8.47
N ILE A 185 6.47 21.50 -8.37
CA ILE A 185 7.32 21.97 -7.27
C ILE A 185 6.57 21.89 -5.93
N LEU A 186 5.29 22.25 -5.90
CA LEU A 186 4.45 22.14 -4.70
C LEU A 186 4.42 20.70 -4.16
N TRP A 187 4.16 19.73 -5.05
CA TRP A 187 4.10 18.30 -4.66
C TRP A 187 5.48 17.76 -4.25
N TYR A 188 6.56 18.16 -4.89
CA TYR A 188 7.92 17.77 -4.47
C TYR A 188 8.31 18.39 -3.12
N ASN A 189 7.87 19.62 -2.82
CA ASN A 189 8.07 20.21 -1.49
C ASN A 189 7.31 19.44 -0.41
N ARG A 190 6.07 19.04 -0.67
CA ARG A 190 5.30 18.16 0.26
C ARG A 190 6.01 16.81 0.47
N ALA A 191 6.58 16.24 -0.58
CA ALA A 191 7.37 15.01 -0.47
C ALA A 191 8.61 15.22 0.42
N LYS A 192 9.31 16.33 0.26
CA LYS A 192 10.45 16.69 1.10
C LYS A 192 10.06 16.89 2.57
N GLU A 193 8.96 17.61 2.82
CA GLU A 193 8.42 17.80 4.18
C GLU A 193 8.01 16.48 4.84
N ALA A 194 7.59 15.50 4.04
CA ALA A 194 7.29 14.14 4.47
C ALA A 194 8.55 13.26 4.66
N GLY A 195 9.75 13.80 4.49
CA GLY A 195 11.01 13.09 4.69
C GLY A 195 11.49 12.26 3.49
N ILE A 196 10.93 12.49 2.29
CA ILE A 196 11.39 11.81 1.07
C ILE A 196 12.63 12.54 0.53
N GLU A 197 13.82 12.00 0.79
CA GLU A 197 15.11 12.65 0.46
C GLU A 197 15.27 12.92 -1.04
N THR A 198 14.82 12.00 -1.90
CA THR A 198 14.91 12.15 -3.36
C THR A 198 14.07 13.29 -3.93
N ALA A 199 13.15 13.87 -3.17
CA ALA A 199 12.29 14.96 -3.63
C ALA A 199 13.10 16.20 -4.06
N MET A 200 14.26 16.44 -3.43
CA MET A 200 15.12 17.57 -3.75
C MET A 200 15.72 17.45 -5.15
N ASP A 201 16.04 16.25 -5.60
CA ASP A 201 16.61 16.00 -6.93
C ASP A 201 15.63 16.41 -8.03
N TYR A 202 14.34 16.10 -7.86
CA TYR A 202 13.27 16.50 -8.80
C TYR A 202 13.10 18.02 -8.85
N ILE A 203 13.21 18.72 -7.72
CA ILE A 203 13.16 20.19 -7.68
C ILE A 203 14.34 20.78 -8.45
N ILE A 204 15.55 20.26 -8.21
CA ILE A 204 16.78 20.72 -8.89
C ILE A 204 16.67 20.50 -10.41
N ASP A 205 16.13 19.38 -10.85
CA ASP A 205 15.96 19.08 -12.27
C ASP A 205 15.01 20.07 -12.97
N ILE A 206 13.91 20.47 -12.32
CA ILE A 206 13.06 21.54 -12.84
C ILE A 206 13.81 22.86 -13.02
N TRP A 207 14.67 23.22 -12.06
CA TRP A 207 15.45 24.46 -12.14
C TRP A 207 16.55 24.42 -13.22
N ARG A 208 17.14 23.25 -13.47
CA ARG A 208 18.15 23.05 -14.51
C ARG A 208 17.55 23.17 -15.92
N THR A 209 16.36 22.61 -16.13
CA THR A 209 15.67 22.67 -17.45
C THR A 209 15.12 24.05 -17.79
N ASN A 210 15.20 25.04 -16.89
CA ASN A 210 14.80 26.43 -17.11
C ASN A 210 15.98 27.33 -17.59
N LYS A 211 17.15 26.78 -17.84
CA LYS A 211 18.33 27.59 -18.25
C LYS A 211 18.60 27.56 -19.76
N ASP A 212 17.76 26.87 -20.50
CA ASP A 212 17.76 26.84 -21.96
C ASP A 212 16.49 27.50 -22.52
#